data_7f64e634b861efba08a14ee8c2e9220a
#
_entry.id   7f64e634b861efba08a14ee8c2e9220a
#
_cell.length_a   1.000
_cell.length_b   1.000
_cell.length_c   1.000
_cell.angle_alpha   90.00
_cell.angle_beta   90.00
_cell.angle_gamma   90.00
#
_symmetry.space_group_name_H-M   'P 1'
#
loop_
_entity.id
_entity.type
_entity.pdbx_description
1 polymer ?
#
loop_
_entity_poly.entity_id
_entity_poly.type
_entity_poly.pdbx_seq_one_letter_code
_entity_poly.pdbx_strand_id
1 'polypeptide(L)'
;VQFNIGVVTLVFNNNAYGNVRRDQRERFNGRVVASDLVNPDFVKLAESFGVAAARVTAPDQFKAAMDKALAHDGPYLISVEVTRDSEVSPWAFIHPPKP
;
A
#
# COMPACT_ATOMS: atom_id res chain seq x y z
N VAL A 1 12.00 -12.68 -9.64
CA VAL A 1 13.12 -12.03 -10.35
C VAL A 1 13.94 -13.06 -11.10
N GLN A 2 14.44 -14.07 -10.41
CA GLN A 2 15.34 -15.07 -11.00
C GLN A 2 14.72 -15.79 -12.21
N PHE A 3 13.41 -16.08 -12.16
CA PHE A 3 12.72 -16.83 -13.23
C PHE A 3 11.84 -15.93 -14.11
N ASN A 4 11.96 -14.62 -13.99
CA ASN A 4 11.22 -13.63 -14.79
C ASN A 4 9.69 -13.87 -14.78
N ILE A 5 9.14 -14.22 -13.62
CA ILE A 5 7.70 -14.44 -13.48
C ILE A 5 6.96 -13.10 -13.55
N GLY A 6 5.96 -13.04 -14.43
CA GLY A 6 5.20 -11.81 -14.71
C GLY A 6 4.17 -11.47 -13.63
N VAL A 7 4.59 -11.40 -12.38
CA VAL A 7 3.72 -11.02 -11.27
C VAL A 7 3.68 -9.50 -11.11
N VAL A 8 2.49 -8.95 -10.91
CA VAL A 8 2.31 -7.53 -10.59
C VAL A 8 2.06 -7.42 -9.08
N THR A 9 2.95 -6.71 -8.40
CA THR A 9 2.86 -6.48 -6.96
C THR A 9 2.41 -5.05 -6.70
N LEU A 10 1.32 -4.90 -5.93
CA LEU A 10 0.82 -3.60 -5.50
C LEU A 10 1.18 -3.40 -4.03
N VAL A 11 1.88 -2.32 -3.73
CA VAL A 11 2.22 -1.92 -2.36
C VAL A 11 1.43 -0.66 -2.03
N PHE A 12 0.42 -0.79 -1.17
CA PHE A 12 -0.32 0.37 -0.67
C PHE A 12 0.42 0.92 0.54
N ASN A 13 1.05 2.07 0.34
CA ASN A 13 1.93 2.68 1.33
C ASN A 13 1.27 3.88 1.98
N ASN A 14 0.93 3.76 3.27
CA ASN A 14 0.43 4.86 4.09
C ASN A 14 1.42 5.31 5.17
N ASN A 15 2.65 4.78 5.16
CA ASN A 15 3.71 5.08 6.13
C ASN A 15 3.28 4.84 7.58
N ALA A 16 2.50 3.79 7.82
CA ALA A 16 2.01 3.46 9.15
C ALA A 16 1.69 1.96 9.29
N TYR A 17 1.65 1.50 10.52
CA TYR A 17 0.92 0.29 10.88
C TYR A 17 -0.55 0.67 11.03
N GLY A 18 -1.30 0.66 9.93
CA GLY A 18 -2.62 1.28 9.85
C GLY A 18 -3.64 0.73 10.82
N ASN A 19 -3.74 -0.59 10.98
CA ASN A 19 -4.66 -1.21 11.93
C ASN A 19 -4.33 -0.85 13.37
N VAL A 20 -3.06 -0.94 13.74
CA VAL A 20 -2.60 -0.59 15.08
C VAL A 20 -2.82 0.88 15.37
N ARG A 21 -2.47 1.74 14.43
CA ARG A 21 -2.66 3.18 14.56
C ARG A 21 -4.15 3.54 14.73
N ARG A 22 -5.04 2.91 13.98
CA ARG A 22 -6.48 3.13 14.11
C ARG A 22 -6.99 2.71 15.48
N ASP A 23 -6.58 1.55 16.00
CA ASP A 23 -6.95 1.10 17.34
C ASP A 23 -6.46 2.08 18.41
N GLN A 24 -5.23 2.56 18.30
CA GLN A 24 -4.69 3.54 19.24
C GLN A 24 -5.50 4.83 19.20
N ARG A 25 -5.87 5.29 18.01
CA ARG A 25 -6.65 6.52 17.85
C ARG A 25 -8.07 6.38 18.38
N GLU A 26 -8.74 5.27 18.11
CA GLU A 26 -10.14 5.05 18.47
C GLU A 26 -10.36 4.57 19.90
N ARG A 27 -9.45 3.72 20.42
CA ARG A 27 -9.61 3.06 21.73
C ARG A 27 -8.80 3.71 22.84
N PHE A 28 -7.77 4.47 22.51
CA PHE A 28 -6.82 5.02 23.48
C PHE A 28 -6.72 6.55 23.36
N ASN A 29 -7.83 7.23 23.08
CA ASN A 29 -7.94 8.69 23.02
C ASN A 29 -6.92 9.37 22.10
N GLY A 30 -6.65 8.77 20.95
CA GLY A 30 -5.70 9.33 19.99
C GLY A 30 -4.23 9.20 20.38
N ARG A 31 -3.93 8.38 21.37
CA ARG A 31 -2.56 8.16 21.84
C ARG A 31 -1.82 7.20 20.91
N VAL A 32 -1.21 7.77 19.88
CA VAL A 32 -0.49 7.01 18.85
C VAL A 32 0.97 6.87 19.25
N VAL A 33 1.45 5.62 19.36
CA VAL A 33 2.83 5.30 19.76
C VAL A 33 3.39 4.22 18.84
N ALA A 34 4.55 4.49 18.25
CA ALA A 34 5.33 3.52 17.46
C ALA A 34 4.57 2.90 16.28
N SER A 35 3.51 3.53 15.79
CA SER A 35 2.73 3.04 14.64
C SER A 35 2.91 3.89 13.38
N ASP A 36 3.62 5.00 13.46
CA ASP A 36 4.04 5.78 12.31
C ASP A 36 5.38 5.25 11.79
N LEU A 37 5.48 5.11 10.47
CA LEU A 37 6.66 4.54 9.82
C LEU A 37 7.26 5.52 8.83
N VAL A 38 8.57 5.40 8.64
CA VAL A 38 9.27 5.95 7.49
C VAL A 38 9.70 4.77 6.64
N ASN A 39 8.95 4.51 5.58
CA ASN A 39 9.21 3.39 4.70
C ASN A 39 10.28 3.71 3.67
N PRO A 40 10.95 2.69 3.10
CA PRO A 40 11.85 2.90 1.98
C PRO A 40 11.07 3.37 0.75
N ASP A 41 11.78 3.93 -0.22
CA ASP A 41 11.23 4.16 -1.54
C ASP A 41 11.07 2.81 -2.24
N PHE A 42 9.85 2.31 -2.34
CA PHE A 42 9.58 0.98 -2.89
C PHE A 42 9.89 0.87 -4.37
N VAL A 43 9.83 1.97 -5.13
CA VAL A 43 10.24 1.98 -6.54
C VAL A 43 11.74 1.74 -6.65
N LYS A 44 12.53 2.46 -5.86
CA LYS A 44 14.00 2.25 -5.84
C LYS A 44 14.37 0.86 -5.33
N LEU A 45 13.63 0.36 -4.34
CA LEU A 45 13.85 -0.99 -3.82
C LEU A 45 13.61 -2.04 -4.91
N ALA A 46 12.52 -1.92 -5.66
CA ALA A 46 12.23 -2.82 -6.78
C ALA A 46 13.31 -2.74 -7.85
N GLU A 47 13.71 -1.53 -8.22
CA GLU A 47 14.75 -1.31 -9.23
C GLU A 47 16.09 -1.91 -8.82
N SER A 48 16.40 -1.91 -7.52
CA SER A 48 17.62 -2.53 -7.00
C SER A 48 17.64 -4.04 -7.19
N PHE A 49 16.48 -4.68 -7.31
CA PHE A 49 16.33 -6.09 -7.67
C PHE A 49 16.19 -6.32 -9.18
N GLY A 50 16.30 -5.28 -10.00
CA GLY A 50 16.05 -5.37 -11.43
C GLY A 50 14.58 -5.49 -11.81
N VAL A 51 13.66 -5.10 -10.93
CA VAL A 51 12.22 -5.16 -11.16
C VAL A 51 11.74 -3.78 -11.62
N ALA A 52 11.01 -3.75 -12.75
CA ALA A 52 10.39 -2.53 -13.22
C ALA A 52 9.31 -2.06 -12.23
N ALA A 53 9.19 -0.76 -12.03
CA ALA A 53 8.30 -0.22 -11.02
C ALA A 53 7.73 1.15 -11.43
N ALA A 54 6.60 1.49 -10.84
CA ALA A 54 5.97 2.80 -10.98
C ALA A 54 5.38 3.25 -9.64
N ARG A 55 5.25 4.57 -9.49
CA ARG A 55 4.61 5.19 -8.34
C ARG A 55 3.28 5.81 -8.76
N VAL A 56 2.25 5.56 -7.96
CA VAL A 56 0.92 6.14 -8.13
C VAL A 56 0.62 6.99 -6.90
N THR A 57 0.32 8.27 -7.12
CA THR A 57 0.04 9.23 -6.04
C THR A 57 -1.40 9.74 -6.07
N ALA A 58 -2.14 9.41 -7.13
CA ALA A 58 -3.53 9.81 -7.29
C ALA A 58 -4.33 8.70 -7.99
N PRO A 59 -5.63 8.53 -7.68
CA PRO A 59 -6.42 7.44 -8.24
C PRO A 59 -6.50 7.42 -9.77
N ASP A 60 -6.47 8.58 -10.42
CA ASP A 60 -6.53 8.69 -11.88
C ASP A 60 -5.28 8.15 -12.59
N GLN A 61 -4.17 8.00 -11.88
CA GLN A 61 -2.92 7.44 -12.40
C GLN A 61 -2.91 5.91 -12.39
N PHE A 62 -3.79 5.29 -11.60
CA PHE A 62 -3.71 3.86 -11.32
C PHE A 62 -3.95 2.99 -12.55
N LYS A 63 -4.97 3.33 -13.36
CA LYS A 63 -5.31 2.54 -14.55
C LYS A 63 -4.16 2.48 -15.54
N ALA A 64 -3.53 3.60 -15.84
CA ALA A 64 -2.40 3.66 -16.76
C ALA A 64 -1.20 2.86 -16.24
N ALA A 65 -0.92 2.96 -14.94
CA ALA A 65 0.17 2.20 -14.31
C ALA A 65 -0.11 0.69 -14.37
N MET A 66 -1.35 0.28 -14.11
CA MET A 66 -1.76 -1.11 -14.15
C MET A 66 -1.72 -1.69 -15.56
N ASP A 67 -2.19 -0.94 -16.55
CA ASP A 67 -2.13 -1.35 -17.96
C ASP A 67 -0.68 -1.57 -18.40
N LYS A 68 0.21 -0.67 -18.02
CA LYS A 68 1.64 -0.77 -18.31
C LYS A 68 2.28 -1.97 -17.61
N ALA A 69 1.91 -2.23 -16.37
CA ALA A 69 2.42 -3.36 -15.60
C ALA A 69 1.98 -4.69 -16.21
N LEU A 70 0.72 -4.80 -16.63
CA LEU A 70 0.18 -6.01 -17.23
C LEU A 70 0.78 -6.30 -18.62
N ALA A 71 1.18 -5.24 -19.35
CA ALA A 71 1.82 -5.39 -20.65
C ALA A 71 3.33 -5.65 -20.55
N HIS A 72 3.93 -5.49 -19.37
CA HIS A 72 5.36 -5.68 -19.18
C HIS A 72 5.72 -7.16 -19.17
N ASP A 73 6.84 -7.49 -19.83
CA ASP A 73 7.39 -8.86 -19.81
C ASP A 73 8.31 -9.00 -18.57
N GLY A 74 7.78 -9.62 -17.54
CA GLY A 74 8.48 -9.84 -16.28
C GLY A 74 7.76 -9.22 -15.08
N PRO A 75 8.36 -9.33 -13.89
CA PRO A 75 7.75 -8.79 -12.67
C PRO A 75 7.67 -7.26 -12.70
N TYR A 76 6.64 -6.73 -12.06
CA TYR A 76 6.40 -5.29 -12.00
C TYR A 76 5.85 -4.93 -10.62
N LEU A 77 6.32 -3.83 -10.05
CA LEU A 77 5.83 -3.32 -8.77
C LEU A 77 5.21 -1.95 -8.96
N ILE A 78 4.01 -1.76 -8.39
CA ILE A 78 3.37 -0.45 -8.32
C ILE A 78 3.30 -0.03 -6.85
N SER A 79 3.96 1.06 -6.51
CA SER A 79 3.86 1.68 -5.19
C SER A 79 2.70 2.68 -5.22
N VAL A 80 1.63 2.36 -4.51
CA VAL A 80 0.45 3.22 -4.41
C VAL A 80 0.55 4.02 -3.12
N GLU A 81 0.80 5.31 -3.24
CA GLU A 81 0.87 6.21 -2.10
C GLU A 81 -0.53 6.59 -1.66
N VAL A 82 -0.88 6.25 -0.43
CA VAL A 82 -2.18 6.59 0.15
C VAL A 82 -2.00 7.46 1.38
N THR A 83 -2.97 8.31 1.63
CA THR A 83 -2.94 9.21 2.78
C THR A 83 -3.09 8.40 4.07
N ARG A 84 -2.26 8.72 5.06
CA ARG A 84 -2.36 8.12 6.39
C ARG A 84 -3.75 8.39 6.96
N ASP A 85 -4.35 7.40 7.60
CA ASP A 85 -5.69 7.45 8.20
C ASP A 85 -6.84 7.56 7.17
N SER A 86 -6.58 7.26 5.88
CA SER A 86 -7.61 7.28 4.85
C SER A 86 -8.35 5.95 4.69
N GLU A 87 -7.83 4.90 5.28
CA GLU A 87 -8.45 3.57 5.18
C GLU A 87 -9.73 3.46 6.00
N VAL A 88 -10.71 2.75 5.46
CA VAL A 88 -11.97 2.46 6.14
C VAL A 88 -11.86 1.15 6.89
N SER A 89 -12.30 1.14 8.16
CA SER A 89 -12.31 -0.08 8.96
C SER A 89 -13.33 -1.07 8.43
N PRO A 90 -12.94 -2.32 8.13
CA PRO A 90 -13.90 -3.33 7.72
C PRO A 90 -14.72 -3.89 8.87
N TRP A 91 -14.32 -3.64 10.12
CA TRP A 91 -14.93 -4.26 11.30
C TRP A 91 -16.41 -3.94 11.46
N ALA A 92 -16.83 -2.73 11.09
CA ALA A 92 -18.24 -2.33 11.13
C ALA A 92 -19.12 -3.19 10.21
N PHE A 93 -18.54 -3.72 9.13
CA PHE A 93 -19.24 -4.59 8.17
C PHE A 93 -19.16 -6.05 8.56
N ILE A 94 -18.05 -6.48 9.15
CA ILE A 94 -17.81 -7.87 9.54
C ILE A 94 -18.51 -8.17 10.88
N HIS A 95 -18.46 -7.22 11.78
CA HIS A 95 -19.06 -7.30 13.11
C HIS A 95 -19.95 -6.09 13.34
N PRO A 96 -21.13 -6.03 12.73
CA PRO A 96 -22.03 -4.90 12.95
C PRO A 96 -22.43 -4.81 14.42
N PRO A 97 -22.62 -3.59 14.96
CA PRO A 97 -23.06 -3.43 16.34
C PRO A 97 -24.40 -4.11 16.53
N LYS A 98 -24.57 -4.77 17.67
CA LYS A 98 -25.85 -5.38 18.00
C LYS A 98 -26.90 -4.27 18.21
N PRO A 99 -28.15 -4.49 17.73
CA PRO A 99 -29.21 -3.50 17.92
C PRO A 99 -29.58 -3.30 19.39
#